data_48f9d4023078a6d1dfc57ef49e63bc31
#
_entry.id   48f9d4023078a6d1dfc57ef49e63bc31
#
_cell.length_a   1.000
_cell.length_b   1.000
_cell.length_c   1.000
_cell.angle_alpha   90.00
_cell.angle_beta   90.00
_cell.angle_gamma   90.00
#
_symmetry.space_group_name_H-M   'P 1'
#
loop_
_entity.id
_entity.type
_entity.pdbx_description
1 polymer ?
#
loop_
_entity_poly.entity_id
_entity_poly.type
_entity_poly.pdbx_seq_one_letter_code
_entity_poly.pdbx_strand_id
1 'polypeptide(L)'
;MNPSVDALRATFGNAIGRALVARDGETIVTVGRDGLLGVMRWLRDTAGHSYDYLVDVTAVEYRDAERPIELVYFLRSLERRADLRVKVELPKEQELALDSVVGLWAGADWLEREVYDMFGVTFRGHPDLRRILMWETYAEGYPLRKDFPLRGRFSRAEQVRQALGANPEAHYSMEELSIAEAFAELPEDMKQRLRQGERGKIPFSE
;
A
#
# COMPACT_ATOMS: atom_id res chain seq x y z
N MET A 1 -19.64 10.54 20.23
CA MET A 1 -18.19 10.33 20.05
C MET A 1 -17.84 8.97 20.59
N ASN A 2 -16.90 8.24 20.03
CA ASN A 2 -16.53 6.90 20.50
C ASN A 2 -15.92 7.00 21.92
N PRO A 3 -16.43 6.28 22.94
CA PRO A 3 -15.94 6.38 24.32
C PRO A 3 -14.46 6.03 24.48
N SER A 4 -13.90 5.29 23.53
CA SER A 4 -12.45 5.00 23.51
C SER A 4 -11.59 6.25 23.36
N VAL A 5 -12.08 7.30 22.69
CA VAL A 5 -11.32 8.53 22.48
C VAL A 5 -11.16 9.33 23.78
N ASP A 6 -12.19 9.39 24.58
CA ASP A 6 -12.13 10.09 25.86
C ASP A 6 -11.20 9.35 26.85
N ALA A 7 -11.25 8.02 26.85
CA ALA A 7 -10.34 7.19 27.62
C ALA A 7 -8.87 7.30 27.13
N LEU A 8 -8.65 7.36 25.80
CA LEU A 8 -7.32 7.62 25.24
C LEU A 8 -6.74 8.96 25.67
N ARG A 9 -7.56 10.03 25.64
CA ARG A 9 -7.13 11.35 26.10
C ARG A 9 -6.77 11.37 27.57
N ALA A 10 -7.54 10.69 28.40
CA ALA A 10 -7.27 10.56 29.83
C ALA A 10 -5.96 9.80 30.09
N THR A 11 -5.64 8.79 29.28
CA THR A 11 -4.46 7.92 29.47
C THR A 11 -3.19 8.50 28.87
N PHE A 12 -3.27 9.03 27.65
CA PHE A 12 -2.10 9.43 26.84
C PHE A 12 -1.95 10.94 26.67
N GLY A 13 -2.91 11.75 27.18
CA GLY A 13 -2.80 13.20 27.22
C GLY A 13 -2.41 13.81 25.87
N ASN A 14 -1.25 14.47 25.83
CA ASN A 14 -0.75 15.20 24.66
C ASN A 14 -0.39 14.31 23.45
N ALA A 15 -0.27 13.01 23.60
CA ALA A 15 -0.05 12.10 22.48
C ALA A 15 -1.31 11.98 21.59
N ILE A 16 -2.49 12.34 22.14
CA ILE A 16 -3.77 12.33 21.43
C ILE A 16 -4.08 13.74 20.93
N GLY A 17 -4.02 13.92 19.62
CA GLY A 17 -4.33 15.16 18.98
C GLY A 17 -5.83 15.37 18.71
N ARG A 18 -6.14 15.78 17.49
CA ARG A 18 -7.52 16.06 17.06
C ARG A 18 -8.33 14.77 17.01
N ALA A 19 -9.57 14.83 17.52
CA ALA A 19 -10.55 13.80 17.31
C ALA A 19 -11.81 14.41 16.68
N LEU A 20 -12.38 13.70 15.70
CA LEU A 20 -13.60 14.14 14.99
C LEU A 20 -14.45 12.92 14.62
N VAL A 21 -15.71 13.19 14.36
CA VAL A 21 -16.63 12.18 13.77
C VAL A 21 -16.82 12.56 12.31
N ALA A 22 -16.52 11.63 11.42
CA ALA A 22 -16.73 11.81 9.99
C ALA A 22 -18.22 11.81 9.63
N ARG A 23 -18.54 12.17 8.39
CA ARG A 23 -19.96 12.24 7.93
C ARG A 23 -20.68 10.89 7.95
N ASP A 24 -19.94 9.82 7.79
CA ASP A 24 -20.40 8.43 7.86
C ASP A 24 -20.59 7.90 9.29
N GLY A 25 -20.29 8.73 10.30
CA GLY A 25 -20.39 8.39 11.71
C GLY A 25 -19.12 7.75 12.28
N GLU A 26 -18.11 7.48 11.46
CA GLU A 26 -16.84 6.93 11.95
C GLU A 26 -16.05 7.94 12.79
N THR A 27 -15.44 7.43 13.84
CA THR A 27 -14.56 8.24 14.70
C THR A 27 -13.13 8.20 14.18
N ILE A 28 -12.53 9.38 14.04
CA ILE A 28 -11.15 9.56 13.61
C ILE A 28 -10.39 10.22 14.77
N VAL A 29 -9.23 9.69 15.11
CA VAL A 29 -8.33 10.26 16.12
C VAL A 29 -6.93 10.41 15.54
N THR A 30 -6.33 11.59 15.71
CA THR A 30 -4.92 11.82 15.35
C THR A 30 -4.05 11.52 16.57
N VAL A 31 -2.99 10.75 16.34
CA VAL A 31 -2.03 10.33 17.36
C VAL A 31 -0.63 10.83 16.98
N GLY A 32 0.11 11.30 17.98
CA GLY A 32 1.51 11.66 17.77
C GLY A 32 2.36 10.43 17.43
N ARG A 33 3.34 10.64 16.54
CA ARG A 33 4.25 9.60 16.03
C ARG A 33 4.85 8.72 17.16
N ASP A 34 5.38 9.33 18.18
CA ASP A 34 6.09 8.63 19.28
C ASP A 34 5.15 7.86 20.21
N GLY A 35 3.88 8.25 20.24
CA GLY A 35 2.85 7.59 21.06
C GLY A 35 2.12 6.44 20.36
N LEU A 36 2.32 6.27 19.05
CA LEU A 36 1.51 5.36 18.23
C LEU A 36 1.47 3.94 18.79
N LEU A 37 2.61 3.30 19.01
CA LEU A 37 2.67 1.90 19.43
C LEU A 37 2.02 1.68 20.80
N GLY A 38 2.20 2.63 21.73
CA GLY A 38 1.56 2.62 23.04
C GLY A 38 0.04 2.70 22.95
N VAL A 39 -0.46 3.65 22.15
CA VAL A 39 -1.90 3.83 21.88
C VAL A 39 -2.51 2.60 21.22
N MET A 40 -1.85 2.04 20.20
CA MET A 40 -2.31 0.86 19.48
C MET A 40 -2.41 -0.37 20.38
N ARG A 41 -1.38 -0.58 21.23
CA ARG A 41 -1.39 -1.66 22.22
C ARG A 41 -2.53 -1.49 23.23
N TRP A 42 -2.71 -0.27 23.71
CA TRP A 42 -3.78 0.02 24.65
C TRP A 42 -5.17 -0.23 24.05
N LEU A 43 -5.39 0.20 22.79
CA LEU A 43 -6.65 -0.02 22.07
C LEU A 43 -6.95 -1.51 21.90
N ARG A 44 -5.94 -2.33 21.63
CA ARG A 44 -6.10 -3.78 21.48
C ARG A 44 -6.35 -4.48 22.79
N ASP A 45 -5.53 -4.19 23.82
CA ASP A 45 -5.41 -5.02 25.01
C ASP A 45 -6.30 -4.57 26.19
N THR A 46 -6.81 -3.32 26.16
CA THR A 46 -7.60 -2.80 27.29
C THR A 46 -9.03 -3.33 27.23
N ALA A 47 -9.44 -3.94 28.34
CA ALA A 47 -10.82 -4.44 28.50
C ALA A 47 -11.86 -3.33 28.26
N GLY A 48 -12.91 -3.64 27.52
CA GLY A 48 -13.96 -2.70 27.15
C GLY A 48 -13.63 -1.81 25.94
N HIS A 49 -12.41 -1.91 25.38
CA HIS A 49 -12.04 -1.27 24.10
C HIS A 49 -11.80 -2.33 23.03
N SER A 50 -10.92 -3.30 23.26
CA SER A 50 -10.72 -4.55 22.48
C SER A 50 -10.81 -4.37 20.96
N TYR A 51 -9.97 -3.48 20.38
CA TYR A 51 -9.84 -3.36 18.94
C TYR A 51 -8.94 -4.49 18.43
N ASP A 52 -9.50 -5.68 18.37
CA ASP A 52 -8.83 -6.93 18.08
C ASP A 52 -8.58 -7.15 16.58
N TYR A 53 -9.24 -6.38 15.71
CA TYR A 53 -9.11 -6.52 14.28
C TYR A 53 -8.53 -5.25 13.62
N LEU A 54 -7.37 -5.41 12.98
CA LEU A 54 -6.80 -4.41 12.08
C LEU A 54 -7.39 -4.66 10.68
N VAL A 55 -8.23 -3.74 10.23
CA VAL A 55 -8.90 -3.83 8.93
C VAL A 55 -7.95 -3.43 7.81
N ASP A 56 -7.24 -2.30 8.00
CA ASP A 56 -6.37 -1.75 6.96
C ASP A 56 -5.29 -0.82 7.55
N VAL A 57 -4.18 -0.71 6.82
CA VAL A 57 -3.15 0.33 7.01
C VAL A 57 -2.85 0.94 5.66
N THR A 58 -3.06 2.23 5.51
CA THR A 58 -2.77 2.93 4.27
C THR A 58 -2.15 4.31 4.53
N ALA A 59 -1.69 4.97 3.47
CA ALA A 59 -1.18 6.33 3.55
C ALA A 59 -1.88 7.25 2.56
N VAL A 60 -1.95 8.53 2.91
CA VAL A 60 -2.50 9.57 2.05
C VAL A 60 -1.48 10.70 1.94
N GLU A 61 -1.08 11.01 0.72
CA GLU A 61 -0.34 12.23 0.41
C GLU A 61 -1.26 13.22 -0.30
N TYR A 62 -1.36 14.44 0.24
CA TYR A 62 -2.16 15.49 -0.35
C TYR A 62 -1.39 16.21 -1.47
N ARG A 63 -2.14 16.81 -2.42
CA ARG A 63 -1.53 17.66 -3.48
C ARG A 63 -0.85 18.89 -2.94
N ASP A 64 -1.32 19.40 -1.81
CA ASP A 64 -0.70 20.47 -1.07
C ASP A 64 0.66 19.96 -0.53
N ALA A 65 1.74 20.59 -1.00
CA ALA A 65 3.09 20.18 -0.67
C ALA A 65 3.43 20.39 0.81
N GLU A 66 2.81 21.36 1.46
CA GLU A 66 3.05 21.68 2.88
C GLU A 66 2.36 20.69 3.82
N ARG A 67 1.33 19.97 3.32
CA ARG A 67 0.64 18.99 4.15
C ARG A 67 1.48 17.72 4.35
N PRO A 68 1.49 17.18 5.58
CA PRO A 68 2.19 15.95 5.89
C PRO A 68 1.59 14.77 5.14
N ILE A 69 2.34 13.65 5.08
CA ILE A 69 1.78 12.36 4.72
C ILE A 69 1.01 11.85 5.95
N GLU A 70 -0.24 11.48 5.77
CA GLU A 70 -1.06 10.87 6.82
C GLU A 70 -1.03 9.35 6.67
N LEU A 71 -0.60 8.63 7.71
CA LEU A 71 -0.89 7.20 7.84
C LEU A 71 -2.25 7.03 8.50
N VAL A 72 -3.00 6.07 8.00
CA VAL A 72 -4.35 5.76 8.47
C VAL A 72 -4.42 4.29 8.81
N TYR A 73 -4.67 4.01 10.08
CA TYR A 73 -4.95 2.67 10.59
C TYR A 73 -6.45 2.55 10.82
N PHE A 74 -7.07 1.55 10.22
CA PHE A 74 -8.49 1.28 10.42
C PHE A 74 -8.65 0.08 11.34
N LEU A 75 -9.18 0.33 12.54
CA LEU A 75 -9.34 -0.66 13.60
C LEU A 75 -10.82 -0.97 13.81
N ARG A 76 -11.11 -2.22 14.11
CA ARG A 76 -12.45 -2.69 14.45
C ARG A 76 -12.42 -3.52 15.74
N SER A 77 -13.35 -3.22 16.62
CA SER A 77 -13.69 -4.09 17.74
C SER A 77 -14.85 -4.98 17.33
N LEU A 78 -14.60 -6.29 17.23
CA LEU A 78 -15.63 -7.26 16.83
C LEU A 78 -16.69 -7.40 17.93
N GLU A 79 -16.27 -7.42 19.18
CA GLU A 79 -17.16 -7.51 20.35
C GLU A 79 -18.14 -6.31 20.41
N ARG A 80 -17.58 -5.10 20.27
CA ARG A 80 -18.36 -3.85 20.39
C ARG A 80 -19.03 -3.41 19.10
N ARG A 81 -18.68 -4.03 17.96
CA ARG A 81 -19.09 -3.58 16.63
C ARG A 81 -18.81 -2.10 16.40
N ALA A 82 -17.61 -1.68 16.82
CA ALA A 82 -17.19 -0.29 16.77
C ALA A 82 -15.94 -0.14 15.93
N ASP A 83 -15.93 0.90 15.10
CA ASP A 83 -14.83 1.25 14.22
C ASP A 83 -14.08 2.48 14.76
N LEU A 84 -12.78 2.53 14.51
CA LEU A 84 -11.93 3.64 14.86
C LEU A 84 -10.83 3.81 13.81
N ARG A 85 -10.71 5.01 13.26
CA ARG A 85 -9.55 5.39 12.43
C ARG A 85 -8.53 6.13 13.29
N VAL A 86 -7.32 5.59 13.34
CA VAL A 86 -6.17 6.25 13.94
C VAL A 86 -5.32 6.84 12.82
N LYS A 87 -5.05 8.14 12.89
CA LYS A 87 -4.20 8.84 11.93
C LYS A 87 -2.91 9.30 12.59
N VAL A 88 -1.82 9.21 11.84
CA VAL A 88 -0.52 9.74 12.22
C VAL A 88 -0.03 10.64 11.10
N GLU A 89 0.36 11.86 11.44
CA GLU A 89 0.92 12.81 10.49
C GLU A 89 2.45 12.72 10.48
N LEU A 90 3.02 12.53 9.28
CA LEU A 90 4.46 12.50 9.05
C LEU A 90 4.86 13.72 8.20
N PRO A 91 5.50 14.73 8.80
CA PRO A 91 6.04 15.86 8.05
C PRO A 91 7.06 15.39 7.00
N LYS A 92 6.96 15.92 5.78
CA LYS A 92 7.80 15.49 4.63
C LYS A 92 9.27 15.86 4.79
N GLU A 93 9.56 16.85 5.61
CA GLU A 93 10.92 17.33 5.92
C GLU A 93 11.65 16.43 6.92
N GLN A 94 10.94 15.51 7.53
CA GLN A 94 11.47 14.57 8.49
C GLN A 94 11.60 13.17 7.91
N GLU A 95 12.28 12.30 8.62
CA GLU A 95 12.30 10.88 8.30
C GLU A 95 10.88 10.30 8.32
N LEU A 96 10.46 9.72 7.19
CA LEU A 96 9.16 9.05 7.07
C LEU A 96 9.25 7.65 7.68
N ALA A 97 9.25 7.58 9.00
CA ALA A 97 9.36 6.32 9.72
C ALA A 97 8.39 6.26 10.90
N LEU A 98 7.86 5.07 11.17
CA LEU A 98 6.98 4.74 12.31
C LEU A 98 7.40 3.41 12.92
N ASP A 99 6.95 3.14 14.13
CA ASP A 99 7.10 1.81 14.70
C ASP A 99 6.05 0.85 14.11
N SER A 100 6.50 -0.35 13.75
CA SER A 100 5.65 -1.40 13.21
C SER A 100 4.62 -1.89 14.23
N VAL A 101 3.40 -2.16 13.76
CA VAL A 101 2.34 -2.77 14.57
C VAL A 101 2.16 -4.27 14.26
N VAL A 102 3.06 -4.89 13.51
CA VAL A 102 3.05 -6.35 13.21
C VAL A 102 3.02 -7.18 14.48
N GLY A 103 3.74 -6.77 15.53
CA GLY A 103 3.71 -7.43 16.84
C GLY A 103 2.36 -7.35 17.56
N LEU A 104 1.46 -6.47 17.12
CA LEU A 104 0.10 -6.37 17.62
C LEU A 104 -0.90 -7.13 16.74
N TRP A 105 -0.81 -6.98 15.43
CA TRP A 105 -1.66 -7.64 14.44
C TRP A 105 -0.79 -8.21 13.32
N ALA A 106 -0.73 -9.52 13.20
CA ALA A 106 0.09 -10.19 12.19
C ALA A 106 -0.26 -9.76 10.74
N GLY A 107 -1.52 -9.41 10.48
CA GLY A 107 -1.95 -8.90 9.17
C GLY A 107 -1.32 -7.56 8.76
N ALA A 108 -0.77 -6.80 9.70
CA ALA A 108 -0.06 -5.56 9.42
C ALA A 108 1.19 -5.77 8.56
N ASP A 109 1.81 -6.95 8.57
CA ASP A 109 2.98 -7.28 7.77
C ASP A 109 2.79 -6.87 6.30
N TRP A 110 1.73 -7.35 5.67
CA TRP A 110 1.44 -7.07 4.26
C TRP A 110 1.07 -5.61 4.02
N LEU A 111 0.26 -5.03 4.90
CA LEU A 111 -0.25 -3.67 4.78
C LEU A 111 0.86 -2.63 4.97
N GLU A 112 1.76 -2.84 5.92
CA GLU A 112 2.92 -1.97 6.14
C GLU A 112 3.91 -2.05 4.97
N ARG A 113 4.13 -3.24 4.40
CA ARG A 113 4.93 -3.42 3.19
C ARG A 113 4.33 -2.70 1.98
N GLU A 114 3.00 -2.71 1.82
CA GLU A 114 2.33 -1.94 0.77
C GLU A 114 2.58 -0.43 0.94
N VAL A 115 2.41 0.09 2.14
CA VAL A 115 2.67 1.51 2.44
C VAL A 115 4.14 1.86 2.21
N TYR A 116 5.07 1.00 2.62
CA TYR A 116 6.49 1.16 2.31
C TYR A 116 6.73 1.21 0.80
N ASP A 117 6.18 0.26 0.06
CA ASP A 117 6.41 0.14 -1.39
C ASP A 117 5.84 1.33 -2.17
N MET A 118 4.67 1.81 -1.79
CA MET A 118 3.95 2.86 -2.51
C MET A 118 4.33 4.28 -2.08
N PHE A 119 4.67 4.51 -0.82
CA PHE A 119 4.91 5.85 -0.26
C PHE A 119 6.32 6.06 0.32
N GLY A 120 7.09 4.99 0.58
CA GLY A 120 8.43 5.06 1.15
C GLY A 120 8.45 5.32 2.66
N VAL A 121 7.41 4.94 3.37
CA VAL A 121 7.38 5.01 4.83
C VAL A 121 8.06 3.78 5.40
N THR A 122 9.07 3.99 6.24
CA THR A 122 9.80 2.90 6.91
C THR A 122 9.10 2.50 8.20
N PHE A 123 8.95 1.19 8.45
CA PHE A 123 8.36 0.66 9.68
C PHE A 123 9.44 0.02 10.54
N ARG A 124 9.81 0.69 11.64
CA ARG A 124 10.85 0.20 12.56
C ARG A 124 10.35 -1.03 13.31
N GLY A 125 11.18 -2.08 13.34
CA GLY A 125 10.82 -3.35 13.97
C GLY A 125 9.93 -4.25 13.13
N HIS A 126 9.67 -3.90 11.88
CA HIS A 126 9.02 -4.82 10.93
C HIS A 126 9.97 -5.99 10.63
N PRO A 127 9.49 -7.25 10.65
CA PRO A 127 10.35 -8.43 10.51
C PRO A 127 10.97 -8.58 9.12
N ASP A 128 10.28 -8.15 8.06
CA ASP A 128 10.71 -8.31 6.67
C ASP A 128 10.18 -7.17 5.80
N LEU A 129 10.74 -5.96 5.96
CA LEU A 129 10.30 -4.78 5.23
C LEU A 129 10.92 -4.72 3.83
N ARG A 130 10.23 -5.30 2.86
CA ARG A 130 10.59 -5.32 1.44
C ARG A 130 9.40 -4.96 0.56
N ARG A 131 9.65 -4.61 -0.69
CA ARG A 131 8.57 -4.34 -1.66
C ARG A 131 7.63 -5.53 -1.81
N ILE A 132 6.37 -5.27 -2.16
CA ILE A 132 5.32 -6.28 -2.29
C ILE A 132 4.53 -6.17 -3.60
N LEU A 133 4.25 -4.96 -4.06
CA LEU A 133 3.51 -4.71 -5.31
C LEU A 133 4.44 -4.49 -6.48
N MET A 134 5.56 -3.77 -6.25
CA MET A 134 6.60 -3.61 -7.25
C MET A 134 7.64 -4.71 -7.08
N TRP A 135 8.34 -5.05 -8.17
CA TRP A 135 9.42 -6.04 -8.09
C TRP A 135 10.59 -5.53 -7.21
N GLU A 136 11.34 -6.45 -6.65
CA GLU A 136 12.32 -6.16 -5.60
C GLU A 136 13.39 -5.14 -6.02
N THR A 137 13.83 -5.21 -7.28
CA THR A 137 14.83 -4.30 -7.84
C THR A 137 14.27 -3.00 -8.39
N TYR A 138 12.98 -2.69 -8.13
CA TYR A 138 12.36 -1.46 -8.59
C TYR A 138 12.98 -0.23 -7.97
N ALA A 139 13.61 0.62 -8.78
CA ALA A 139 14.42 1.76 -8.34
C ALA A 139 13.84 3.12 -8.75
N GLU A 140 12.67 3.17 -9.42
CA GLU A 140 12.11 4.45 -9.89
C GLU A 140 11.60 5.37 -8.77
N GLY A 141 11.37 4.83 -7.59
CA GLY A 141 10.84 5.57 -6.43
C GLY A 141 9.58 4.96 -5.85
N TYR A 142 8.64 5.80 -5.44
CA TYR A 142 7.41 5.38 -4.77
C TYR A 142 6.19 5.81 -5.59
N PRO A 143 5.47 4.87 -6.22
CA PRO A 143 4.49 5.17 -7.27
C PRO A 143 3.29 6.02 -6.85
N LEU A 144 2.90 6.02 -5.57
CA LEU A 144 1.76 6.80 -5.10
C LEU A 144 2.13 8.17 -4.53
N ARG A 145 3.44 8.51 -4.51
CA ARG A 145 3.89 9.86 -4.16
C ARG A 145 3.50 10.88 -5.23
N LYS A 146 3.21 12.11 -4.81
CA LYS A 146 2.77 13.18 -5.73
C LYS A 146 3.89 13.69 -6.63
N ASP A 147 5.14 13.52 -6.23
CA ASP A 147 6.33 13.82 -7.04
C ASP A 147 6.63 12.71 -8.06
N PHE A 148 5.96 11.57 -7.99
CA PHE A 148 6.12 10.49 -8.95
C PHE A 148 5.31 10.75 -10.23
N PRO A 149 5.91 10.68 -11.43
CA PRO A 149 5.23 10.95 -12.69
C PRO A 149 4.18 9.87 -13.03
N LEU A 150 3.00 10.28 -13.48
CA LEU A 150 1.89 9.36 -13.81
C LEU A 150 2.24 8.25 -14.84
N ARG A 151 3.21 8.52 -15.70
CA ARG A 151 3.64 7.56 -16.74
C ARG A 151 4.85 6.71 -16.32
N GLY A 152 5.32 6.86 -15.07
CA GLY A 152 6.61 6.32 -14.65
C GLY A 152 7.79 7.09 -15.23
N ARG A 153 9.00 6.72 -14.84
CA ARG A 153 10.26 7.33 -15.30
C ARG A 153 10.85 6.59 -16.51
N PHE A 154 10.54 5.31 -16.62
CA PHE A 154 10.98 4.45 -17.71
C PHE A 154 9.84 4.14 -18.71
N SER A 155 10.20 3.76 -19.92
CA SER A 155 9.21 3.27 -20.88
C SER A 155 8.58 1.97 -20.39
N ARG A 156 7.34 1.69 -20.82
CA ARG A 156 6.64 0.45 -20.46
C ARG A 156 7.43 -0.81 -20.82
N ALA A 157 8.12 -0.80 -21.97
CA ALA A 157 8.95 -1.91 -22.40
C ALA A 157 10.14 -2.15 -21.46
N GLU A 158 10.75 -1.07 -20.99
CA GLU A 158 11.85 -1.13 -20.03
C GLU A 158 11.38 -1.65 -18.66
N GLN A 159 10.24 -1.17 -18.15
CA GLN A 159 9.65 -1.65 -16.91
C GLN A 159 9.32 -3.15 -16.98
N VAL A 160 8.73 -3.62 -18.09
CA VAL A 160 8.45 -5.04 -18.29
C VAL A 160 9.73 -5.86 -18.31
N ARG A 161 10.76 -5.39 -19.00
CA ARG A 161 12.06 -6.08 -19.05
C ARG A 161 12.70 -6.20 -17.67
N GLN A 162 12.66 -5.14 -16.86
CA GLN A 162 13.20 -5.15 -15.50
C GLN A 162 12.40 -6.09 -14.58
N ALA A 163 11.07 -6.05 -14.67
CA ALA A 163 10.21 -6.92 -13.87
C ALA A 163 10.42 -8.41 -14.19
N LEU A 164 10.53 -8.77 -15.47
CA LEU A 164 10.84 -10.13 -15.91
C LEU A 164 12.25 -10.55 -15.48
N GLY A 165 13.23 -9.66 -15.56
CA GLY A 165 14.59 -9.94 -15.11
C GLY A 165 14.70 -10.15 -13.58
N ALA A 166 13.82 -9.53 -12.80
CA ALA A 166 13.77 -9.69 -11.35
C ALA A 166 13.03 -10.95 -10.89
N ASN A 167 12.17 -11.51 -11.74
CA ASN A 167 11.39 -12.72 -11.44
C ASN A 167 11.69 -13.83 -12.46
N PRO A 168 12.67 -14.71 -12.20
CA PRO A 168 13.03 -15.79 -13.11
C PRO A 168 11.86 -16.75 -13.41
N GLU A 169 10.96 -16.96 -12.44
CA GLU A 169 9.79 -17.83 -12.62
C GLU A 169 8.78 -17.27 -13.64
N ALA A 170 8.73 -15.95 -13.80
CA ALA A 170 7.88 -15.33 -14.81
C ALA A 170 8.32 -15.67 -16.24
N HIS A 171 9.59 -16.04 -16.45
CA HIS A 171 10.09 -16.53 -17.72
C HIS A 171 9.47 -17.89 -18.11
N TYR A 172 9.29 -18.78 -17.15
CA TYR A 172 8.69 -20.10 -17.42
C TYR A 172 7.23 -20.02 -17.85
N SER A 173 6.45 -19.15 -17.18
CA SER A 173 5.05 -18.92 -17.55
C SER A 173 4.89 -18.15 -18.87
N MET A 174 5.91 -17.39 -19.27
CA MET A 174 5.95 -16.68 -20.56
C MET A 174 6.47 -17.56 -21.71
N GLU A 175 7.29 -18.56 -21.39
CA GLU A 175 7.74 -19.55 -22.39
C GLU A 175 6.59 -20.45 -22.86
N GLU A 176 5.68 -20.83 -21.96
CA GLU A 176 4.45 -21.55 -22.32
C GLU A 176 3.47 -20.70 -23.15
N LEU A 177 3.57 -19.38 -23.05
CA LEU A 177 2.80 -18.40 -23.84
C LEU A 177 3.68 -17.66 -24.84
N SER A 178 4.83 -18.20 -25.21
CA SER A 178 5.81 -17.54 -26.05
C SER A 178 5.19 -17.09 -27.38
N ILE A 179 5.01 -15.77 -27.50
CA ILE A 179 4.63 -15.14 -28.78
C ILE A 179 5.59 -15.58 -29.89
N ALA A 180 6.85 -15.91 -29.54
CA ALA A 180 7.84 -16.41 -30.45
C ALA A 180 7.51 -17.84 -30.95
N GLU A 181 7.04 -18.73 -30.07
CA GLU A 181 6.60 -20.08 -30.45
C GLU A 181 5.28 -20.02 -31.19
N ALA A 182 4.29 -19.27 -30.70
CA ALA A 182 3.05 -19.04 -31.40
C ALA A 182 3.30 -18.41 -32.77
N PHE A 183 4.28 -17.50 -32.90
CA PHE A 183 4.70 -16.94 -34.19
C PHE A 183 5.41 -17.97 -35.05
N ALA A 184 6.19 -18.88 -34.46
CA ALA A 184 6.86 -19.96 -35.22
C ALA A 184 5.88 -20.98 -35.78
N GLU A 185 4.75 -21.20 -35.14
CA GLU A 185 3.70 -22.13 -35.57
C GLU A 185 2.74 -21.51 -36.62
N LEU A 186 2.78 -20.19 -36.84
CA LEU A 186 1.95 -19.53 -37.85
C LEU A 186 2.36 -19.94 -39.28
N PRO A 187 1.38 -20.08 -40.19
CA PRO A 187 1.65 -20.23 -41.62
C PRO A 187 2.53 -19.08 -42.18
N GLU A 188 3.40 -19.39 -43.14
CA GLU A 188 4.39 -18.43 -43.64
C GLU A 188 3.76 -17.17 -44.30
N ASP A 189 2.60 -17.31 -44.91
CA ASP A 189 1.83 -16.18 -45.43
C ASP A 189 1.38 -15.21 -44.32
N MET A 190 1.00 -15.73 -43.16
CA MET A 190 0.58 -14.94 -42.01
C MET A 190 1.79 -14.27 -41.31
N LYS A 191 2.91 -14.98 -41.23
CA LYS A 191 4.18 -14.41 -40.73
C LYS A 191 4.63 -13.23 -41.58
N GLN A 192 4.49 -13.37 -42.92
CA GLN A 192 4.89 -12.34 -43.87
C GLN A 192 4.02 -11.09 -43.75
N ARG A 193 2.69 -11.25 -43.59
CA ARG A 193 1.74 -10.15 -43.34
C ARG A 193 2.02 -9.40 -42.04
N LEU A 194 2.31 -10.13 -40.98
CA LEU A 194 2.65 -9.52 -39.68
C LEU A 194 3.97 -8.74 -39.72
N ARG A 195 4.96 -9.23 -40.48
CA ARG A 195 6.24 -8.51 -40.69
C ARG A 195 6.06 -7.23 -41.52
N GLN A 196 5.08 -7.20 -42.42
CA GLN A 196 4.77 -6.05 -43.28
C GLN A 196 3.85 -5.02 -42.58
N GLY A 197 3.41 -5.28 -41.36
CA GLY A 197 2.57 -4.36 -40.58
C GLY A 197 1.13 -4.25 -41.07
N GLU A 198 0.69 -5.13 -41.97
CA GLU A 198 -0.70 -5.17 -42.44
C GLU A 198 -1.60 -5.69 -41.32
N ARG A 199 -2.38 -4.78 -40.70
CA ARG A 199 -3.48 -5.14 -39.78
C ARG A 199 -4.60 -5.79 -40.59
N GLY A 200 -4.52 -7.10 -40.78
CA GLY A 200 -5.57 -7.86 -41.40
C GLY A 200 -6.90 -7.73 -40.68
N LYS A 201 -7.96 -7.41 -41.39
CA LYS A 201 -9.33 -7.63 -40.92
C LYS A 201 -9.48 -9.15 -40.75
N ILE A 202 -9.70 -9.60 -39.50
CA ILE A 202 -10.07 -10.99 -39.25
C ILE A 202 -11.49 -11.17 -39.81
N PRO A 203 -11.73 -12.03 -40.82
CA PRO A 203 -13.08 -12.34 -41.23
C PRO A 203 -13.68 -13.24 -40.13
N PHE A 204 -14.62 -12.71 -39.39
CA PHE A 204 -15.53 -13.54 -38.61
C PHE A 204 -16.39 -14.29 -39.62
N SER A 205 -16.16 -15.60 -39.78
CA SER A 205 -17.11 -16.48 -40.44
C SER A 205 -18.36 -16.59 -39.60
N GLU A 206 -19.52 -16.34 -40.21
CA GLU A 206 -20.86 -16.56 -39.67
C GLU A 206 -21.09 -18.00 -39.18
#